data_77e6198e5481e5a277f7bb5914d4cb60
#
_entry.id   77e6198e5481e5a277f7bb5914d4cb60
#
_cell.length_a   1.000
_cell.length_b   1.000
_cell.length_c   1.000
_cell.angle_alpha   90.00
_cell.angle_beta   90.00
_cell.angle_gamma   90.00
#
_symmetry.space_group_name_H-M   'P 1'
#
loop_
_entity.id
_entity.type
_entity.pdbx_description
1 polymer ?
#
loop_
_entity_poly.entity_id
_entity_poly.type
_entity_poly.pdbx_seq_one_letter_code
_entity_poly.pdbx_strand_id
1 'polypeptide(L)'
;MQQSQINYTVLTVPGVVEIPFAIKNYATSKQRVADAFIALGTVIRGDTPHFDYVCKYVTDGILNLNMLLDVPVIFGVLTVNDEQQALERVGGEHGHKGEEAAITALKMIAYNRSLKK
;
A
#
# COMPACT_ATOMS: atom_id res chain seq x y z
N MET A 1 10.14 19.90 -9.65
CA MET A 1 8.74 19.52 -9.63
C MET A 1 8.04 20.08 -8.42
N GLN A 2 6.87 20.56 -8.59
CA GLN A 2 6.07 21.04 -7.48
C GLN A 2 5.50 19.87 -6.69
N GLN A 3 5.73 19.90 -5.41
CA GLN A 3 5.22 18.85 -4.53
C GLN A 3 4.32 19.40 -3.43
N SER A 4 4.17 20.71 -3.39
CA SER A 4 3.46 21.37 -2.31
C SER A 4 1.97 21.10 -2.30
N GLN A 5 1.46 20.56 -3.41
CA GLN A 5 0.03 20.32 -3.54
C GLN A 5 -0.43 18.94 -3.08
N ILE A 6 0.50 18.14 -2.58
CA ILE A 6 0.19 16.79 -2.13
C ILE A 6 -0.16 16.82 -0.64
N ASN A 7 -1.37 16.41 -0.33
CA ASN A 7 -1.80 16.23 1.05
C ASN A 7 -1.88 14.74 1.35
N TYR A 8 -1.44 14.35 2.52
CA TYR A 8 -1.52 12.95 2.89
C TYR A 8 -1.79 12.80 4.37
N THR A 9 -2.35 11.66 4.73
CA THR A 9 -2.63 11.29 6.11
C THR A 9 -2.00 9.93 6.34
N VAL A 10 -1.28 9.78 7.45
CA VAL A 10 -0.68 8.52 7.82
C VAL A 10 -1.49 7.88 8.94
N LEU A 11 -1.93 6.65 8.71
CA LEU A 11 -2.63 5.86 9.72
C LEU A 11 -1.80 4.62 10.01
N THR A 12 -1.74 4.25 11.26
CA THR A 12 -0.96 3.09 11.69
C THR A 12 -1.89 2.01 12.21
N VAL A 13 -1.64 0.78 11.81
CA VAL A 13 -2.39 -0.39 12.26
C VAL A 13 -1.43 -1.39 12.87
N PRO A 14 -1.94 -2.35 13.67
CA PRO A 14 -1.05 -3.29 14.38
C PRO A 14 -0.19 -4.16 13.48
N GLY A 15 -0.71 -4.58 12.33
CA GLY A 15 0.05 -5.42 11.41
C GLY A 15 -0.50 -5.31 10.01
N VAL A 16 0.17 -5.96 9.05
CA VAL A 16 -0.24 -5.85 7.65
C VAL A 16 -1.62 -6.48 7.39
N VAL A 17 -2.01 -7.46 8.20
CA VAL A 17 -3.33 -8.08 8.01
C VAL A 17 -4.47 -7.14 8.35
N GLU A 18 -4.21 -6.06 9.10
CA GLU A 18 -5.22 -5.07 9.42
C GLU A 18 -5.34 -3.97 8.38
N ILE A 19 -4.43 -3.92 7.42
CA ILE A 19 -4.44 -2.88 6.40
C ILE A 19 -5.71 -2.91 5.54
N PRO A 20 -6.16 -4.05 5.02
CA PRO A 20 -7.36 -4.05 4.18
C PRO A 20 -8.59 -3.49 4.89
N PHE A 21 -8.79 -3.85 6.15
CA PHE A 21 -9.93 -3.30 6.90
C PHE A 21 -9.81 -1.79 7.08
N ALA A 22 -8.60 -1.32 7.42
CA ALA A 22 -8.40 0.10 7.66
C ALA A 22 -8.67 0.92 6.39
N ILE A 23 -8.22 0.43 5.24
CA ILE A 23 -8.46 1.12 3.98
C ILE A 23 -9.95 1.12 3.65
N LYS A 24 -10.60 -0.03 3.76
CA LYS A 24 -12.03 -0.12 3.48
C LYS A 24 -12.83 0.81 4.40
N ASN A 25 -12.46 0.83 5.68
CA ASN A 25 -13.15 1.65 6.65
C ASN A 25 -13.02 3.14 6.32
N TYR A 26 -11.81 3.56 5.96
CA TYR A 26 -11.57 4.95 5.58
C TYR A 26 -12.32 5.30 4.30
N ALA A 27 -12.25 4.41 3.31
CA ALA A 27 -12.84 4.66 2.00
C ALA A 27 -14.36 4.78 2.05
N THR A 28 -15.00 4.10 2.99
CA THR A 28 -16.46 4.14 3.12
C THR A 28 -16.94 5.20 4.09
N SER A 29 -16.05 5.94 4.71
CA SER A 29 -16.44 7.03 5.60
C SER A 29 -16.90 8.23 4.79
N LYS A 30 -18.03 8.78 5.12
CA LYS A 30 -18.59 9.93 4.39
C LYS A 30 -17.80 11.22 4.64
N GLN A 31 -17.02 11.25 5.70
CA GLN A 31 -16.30 12.45 6.09
C GLN A 31 -14.84 12.44 5.64
N ARG A 32 -14.41 11.37 4.99
CA ARG A 32 -13.03 11.23 4.61
C ARG A 32 -12.92 10.88 3.14
N VAL A 33 -12.10 11.63 2.43
CA VAL A 33 -11.92 11.47 0.99
C VAL A 33 -10.45 11.24 0.72
N ALA A 34 -10.16 10.25 -0.10
CA ALA A 34 -8.81 9.99 -0.54
C ALA A 34 -8.83 9.72 -2.05
N ASP A 35 -7.79 10.18 -2.73
CA ASP A 35 -7.64 9.93 -4.15
C ASP A 35 -6.87 8.65 -4.43
N ALA A 36 -6.17 8.14 -3.42
CA ALA A 36 -5.46 6.86 -3.49
C ALA A 36 -5.10 6.43 -2.09
N PHE A 37 -4.85 5.15 -1.95
CA PHE A 37 -4.33 4.58 -0.70
C PHE A 37 -3.01 3.90 -1.00
N ILE A 38 -2.08 3.98 -0.05
CA ILE A 38 -0.81 3.28 -0.15
C ILE A 38 -0.69 2.39 1.08
N ALA A 39 -0.60 1.09 0.84
CA ALA A 39 -0.44 0.10 1.91
C ALA A 39 1.06 -0.16 2.08
N LEU A 40 1.59 0.24 3.21
CA LEU A 40 3.02 0.05 3.51
C LEU A 40 3.20 -0.89 4.69
N GLY A 41 4.15 -1.79 4.57
CA GLY A 41 4.46 -2.73 5.64
C GLY A 41 5.52 -3.70 5.19
N THR A 42 5.91 -4.58 6.11
CA THR A 42 6.91 -5.59 5.81
C THR A 42 6.51 -6.90 6.47
N VAL A 43 6.60 -7.99 5.72
CA VAL A 43 6.40 -9.32 6.24
C VAL A 43 7.70 -10.08 6.03
N ILE A 44 8.30 -10.55 7.12
CA ILE A 44 9.55 -11.28 7.07
C ILE A 44 9.26 -12.74 7.37
N ARG A 45 9.81 -13.63 6.55
CA ARG A 45 9.57 -15.07 6.70
C ARG A 45 10.08 -15.56 8.04
N GLY A 46 9.22 -16.31 8.73
CA GLY A 46 9.59 -16.97 9.97
C GLY A 46 9.76 -18.48 9.76
N ASP A 47 9.68 -19.22 10.86
CA ASP A 47 9.93 -20.67 10.82
C ASP A 47 8.71 -21.49 10.46
N THR A 48 7.54 -20.86 10.35
CA THR A 48 6.29 -21.57 10.12
C THR A 48 5.60 -21.06 8.87
N PRO A 49 4.59 -21.79 8.36
CA PRO A 49 3.82 -21.33 7.18
C PRO A 49 3.03 -20.05 7.41
N HIS A 50 3.02 -19.52 8.62
CA HIS A 50 2.31 -18.27 8.93
C HIS A 50 2.64 -17.16 7.93
N PHE A 51 3.91 -17.07 7.52
CA PHE A 51 4.35 -16.09 6.55
C PHE A 51 3.53 -16.18 5.26
N ASP A 52 3.33 -17.40 4.77
CA ASP A 52 2.62 -17.58 3.50
C ASP A 52 1.16 -17.15 3.61
N TYR A 53 0.52 -17.43 4.75
CA TYR A 53 -0.87 -17.03 4.96
C TYR A 53 -1.00 -15.52 5.10
N VAL A 54 -0.08 -14.88 5.78
CA VAL A 54 -0.10 -13.43 5.92
C VAL A 54 0.10 -12.75 4.57
N CYS A 55 1.05 -13.23 3.79
CA CYS A 55 1.29 -12.66 2.45
C CYS A 55 0.07 -12.82 1.57
N LYS A 56 -0.54 -14.00 1.58
CA LYS A 56 -1.73 -14.24 0.76
C LYS A 56 -2.88 -13.37 1.22
N TYR A 57 -3.09 -13.27 2.53
CA TYR A 57 -4.18 -12.46 3.07
C TYR A 57 -4.08 -11.01 2.63
N VAL A 58 -2.91 -10.40 2.82
CA VAL A 58 -2.75 -8.98 2.51
C VAL A 58 -2.76 -8.75 0.99
N THR A 59 -2.16 -9.66 0.23
CA THR A 59 -2.14 -9.55 -1.23
C THR A 59 -3.56 -9.64 -1.79
N ASP A 60 -4.32 -10.63 -1.37
CA ASP A 60 -5.71 -10.81 -1.82
C ASP A 60 -6.58 -9.66 -1.32
N GLY A 61 -6.34 -9.18 -0.11
CA GLY A 61 -7.11 -8.08 0.44
C GLY A 61 -6.92 -6.79 -0.37
N ILE A 62 -5.69 -6.47 -0.72
CA ILE A 62 -5.40 -5.29 -1.53
C ILE A 62 -5.99 -5.44 -2.93
N LEU A 63 -5.86 -6.62 -3.52
CA LEU A 63 -6.47 -6.90 -4.82
C LEU A 63 -7.97 -6.65 -4.78
N ASN A 64 -8.64 -7.21 -3.78
CA ASN A 64 -10.08 -7.06 -3.66
C ASN A 64 -10.50 -5.60 -3.50
N LEU A 65 -9.73 -4.82 -2.75
CA LEU A 65 -10.02 -3.40 -2.60
C LEU A 65 -9.93 -2.67 -3.94
N ASN A 66 -8.93 -3.00 -4.75
CA ASN A 66 -8.80 -2.38 -6.07
C ASN A 66 -9.96 -2.73 -6.99
N MET A 67 -10.56 -3.90 -6.79
CA MET A 67 -11.71 -4.31 -7.60
C MET A 67 -13.01 -3.68 -7.12
N LEU A 68 -13.07 -3.25 -5.86
CA LEU A 68 -14.31 -2.74 -5.25
C LEU A 68 -14.34 -1.22 -5.12
N LEU A 69 -13.20 -0.60 -4.90
CA LEU A 69 -13.14 0.84 -4.67
C LEU A 69 -12.96 1.59 -6.00
N ASP A 70 -13.33 2.86 -5.98
CA ASP A 70 -13.19 3.73 -7.14
C ASP A 70 -11.85 4.45 -7.19
N VAL A 71 -11.00 4.22 -6.21
CA VAL A 71 -9.67 4.83 -6.15
C VAL A 71 -8.62 3.74 -6.02
N PRO A 72 -7.42 3.99 -6.53
CA PRO A 72 -6.38 2.95 -6.50
C PRO A 72 -5.84 2.70 -5.10
N VAL A 73 -5.50 1.44 -4.84
CA VAL A 73 -4.83 1.02 -3.62
C VAL A 73 -3.49 0.45 -4.03
N ILE A 74 -2.42 1.12 -3.65
CA ILE A 74 -1.08 0.77 -4.08
C ILE A 74 -0.47 -0.23 -3.11
N PHE A 75 0.04 -1.32 -3.65
CA PHE A 75 0.64 -2.39 -2.85
C PHE A 75 2.11 -2.07 -2.58
N GLY A 76 2.39 -1.57 -1.39
CA GLY A 76 3.74 -1.24 -0.97
C GLY A 76 4.24 -2.13 0.15
N VAL A 77 3.68 -3.32 0.29
CA VAL A 77 4.08 -4.26 1.33
C VAL A 77 5.24 -5.11 0.83
N LEU A 78 6.32 -5.12 1.60
CA LEU A 78 7.46 -5.97 1.30
C LEU A 78 7.23 -7.36 1.90
N THR A 79 7.51 -8.40 1.12
CA THR A 79 7.44 -9.77 1.59
C THR A 79 8.80 -10.40 1.30
N VAL A 80 9.58 -10.56 2.35
CA VAL A 80 10.98 -10.94 2.22
C VAL A 80 11.32 -12.12 3.12
N ASN A 81 12.45 -12.77 2.85
CA ASN A 81 12.87 -13.94 3.62
C ASN A 81 13.61 -13.55 4.89
N ASP A 82 14.27 -12.41 4.90
CA ASP A 82 15.03 -11.94 6.07
C ASP A 82 15.08 -10.42 6.10
N GLU A 83 15.60 -9.91 7.21
CA GLU A 83 15.67 -8.46 7.42
C GLU A 83 16.60 -7.78 6.44
N GLN A 84 17.67 -8.46 6.04
CA GLN A 84 18.60 -7.89 5.07
C GLN A 84 17.91 -7.57 3.76
N GLN A 85 17.06 -8.47 3.28
CA GLN A 85 16.31 -8.23 2.06
C GLN A 85 15.39 -7.01 2.20
N ALA A 86 14.80 -6.83 3.39
CA ALA A 86 13.94 -5.67 3.63
C ALA A 86 14.75 -4.37 3.53
N LEU A 87 15.93 -4.36 4.16
CA LEU A 87 16.78 -3.18 4.15
C LEU A 87 17.25 -2.81 2.74
N GLU A 88 17.50 -3.81 1.91
CA GLU A 88 17.95 -3.58 0.54
C GLU A 88 16.88 -2.91 -0.32
N ARG A 89 15.62 -2.99 0.10
CA ARG A 89 14.49 -2.48 -0.69
C ARG A 89 13.89 -1.19 -0.15
N VAL A 90 14.52 -0.59 0.87
CA VAL A 90 14.08 0.69 1.42
C VAL A 90 15.20 1.73 1.32
N GLY A 91 15.85 1.78 0.16
CA GLY A 91 16.94 2.71 -0.08
C GLY A 91 18.29 2.02 -0.22
N GLY A 92 18.31 0.69 -0.25
CA GLY A 92 19.53 -0.08 -0.44
C GLY A 92 19.72 -0.48 -1.89
N GLU A 93 20.33 -1.66 -2.11
CA GLU A 93 20.71 -2.11 -3.45
C GLU A 93 19.52 -2.30 -4.39
N HIS A 94 18.38 -2.67 -3.86
CA HIS A 94 17.21 -3.02 -4.67
C HIS A 94 16.13 -1.93 -4.66
N GLY A 95 16.52 -0.68 -4.45
CA GLY A 95 15.62 0.44 -4.60
C GLY A 95 14.95 0.87 -3.31
N HIS A 96 13.86 1.59 -3.45
CA HIS A 96 13.12 2.14 -2.32
C HIS A 96 11.63 1.90 -2.54
N LYS A 97 11.08 0.87 -1.88
CA LYS A 97 9.71 0.45 -2.10
C LYS A 97 8.69 1.54 -1.78
N GLY A 98 8.93 2.28 -0.70
CA GLY A 98 8.01 3.36 -0.30
C GLY A 98 7.97 4.46 -1.34
N GLU A 99 9.13 4.84 -1.87
CA GLU A 99 9.22 5.88 -2.88
C GLU A 99 8.54 5.42 -4.18
N GLU A 100 8.78 4.17 -4.56
CA GLU A 100 8.14 3.59 -5.75
C GLU A 100 6.63 3.59 -5.61
N ALA A 101 6.13 3.27 -4.41
CA ALA A 101 4.70 3.24 -4.17
C ALA A 101 4.09 4.64 -4.30
N ALA A 102 4.79 5.66 -3.79
CA ALA A 102 4.31 7.03 -3.89
C ALA A 102 4.22 7.49 -5.34
N ILE A 103 5.25 7.18 -6.14
CA ILE A 103 5.25 7.52 -7.55
C ILE A 103 4.10 6.84 -8.28
N THR A 104 3.90 5.56 -7.99
CA THR A 104 2.81 4.80 -8.59
C THR A 104 1.46 5.40 -8.23
N ALA A 105 1.29 5.80 -6.97
CA ALA A 105 0.03 6.40 -6.52
C ALA A 105 -0.26 7.67 -7.31
N LEU A 106 0.73 8.53 -7.50
CA LEU A 106 0.52 9.76 -8.24
C LEU A 106 0.16 9.50 -9.70
N LYS A 107 0.80 8.51 -10.32
CA LYS A 107 0.48 8.13 -11.69
C LYS A 107 -0.94 7.59 -11.80
N MET A 108 -1.36 6.78 -10.83
CA MET A 108 -2.69 6.20 -10.87
C MET A 108 -3.78 7.21 -10.57
N ILE A 109 -3.49 8.20 -9.73
CA ILE A 109 -4.44 9.30 -9.50
C ILE A 109 -4.65 10.06 -10.80
N ALA A 110 -3.57 10.38 -11.51
CA ALA A 110 -3.65 11.10 -12.77
C ALA A 110 -4.44 10.28 -13.81
N TYR A 111 -4.16 8.99 -13.89
CA TYR A 111 -4.88 8.11 -14.81
C TYR A 111 -6.38 8.10 -14.50
N ASN A 112 -6.72 7.92 -13.22
CA ASN A 112 -8.12 7.84 -12.81
C ASN A 112 -8.88 9.13 -13.15
N ARG A 113 -8.23 10.26 -12.89
CA ARG A 113 -8.84 11.56 -13.18
C ARG A 113 -9.05 11.79 -14.67
N SER A 114 -8.17 11.27 -15.51
CA SER A 114 -8.27 11.42 -16.94
C SER A 114 -9.51 10.75 -17.52
N LEU A 115 -10.03 9.73 -16.83
CA LEU A 115 -11.20 8.98 -17.27
C LEU A 115 -12.52 9.61 -16.83
N LYS A 116 -12.46 10.61 -15.97
CA LYS A 116 -13.68 11.18 -15.37
C LYS A 116 -14.08 12.52 -15.99
N LYS A 117 -13.61 12.80 -17.13
CA LYS A 117 -13.98 14.04 -17.83
C LYS A 117 -15.34 13.96 -18.48
#